data_a2781d8b1149e59f9115935f650cce3e
#
_entry.id   a2781d8b1149e59f9115935f650cce3e
#
_cell.length_a   1.000
_cell.length_b   1.000
_cell.length_c   1.000
_cell.angle_alpha   90.00
_cell.angle_beta   90.00
_cell.angle_gamma   90.00
#
_symmetry.space_group_name_H-M   'P 1'
#
loop_
_entity.id
_entity.type
_entity.pdbx_description
1 polymer ?
#
loop_
_entity_poly.entity_id
_entity_poly.type
_entity_poly.pdbx_seq_one_letter_code
_entity_poly.pdbx_strand_id
1 'polypeptide(L)'
;DSGLIVGKKEWIDRCRRWGPPTDGVCRGCKTSREAIVGLYKAVQLYLQRDEATLMRTLNRRCAAFERTLRDCGFTQITRTQEGPVGQIMARTYAVMPYGSAKDLADKMRANGIYIGAEPGNRILLNPLMVAPTQVKTVCETLTTCMQQIKEEL
;
A
#
# COMPACT_ATOMS: atom_id res chain seq x y z
N ASP A 1 -16.64 0.13 -6.54
CA ASP A 1 -17.60 0.33 -7.63
C ASP A 1 -18.08 1.79 -7.72
N SER A 2 -17.19 2.75 -7.45
CA SER A 2 -17.47 4.18 -7.56
C SER A 2 -16.22 4.91 -8.08
N GLY A 3 -16.41 6.11 -8.61
CA GLY A 3 -15.34 6.93 -9.16
C GLY A 3 -15.61 8.42 -8.98
N LEU A 4 -14.55 9.22 -9.05
CA LEU A 4 -14.61 10.68 -8.98
C LEU A 4 -14.09 11.26 -10.30
N ILE A 5 -14.87 12.15 -10.93
CA ILE A 5 -14.47 12.91 -12.09
C ILE A 5 -14.22 14.35 -11.65
N VAL A 6 -13.03 14.85 -11.89
CA VAL A 6 -12.65 16.25 -11.64
C VAL A 6 -12.15 16.90 -12.93
N GLY A 7 -12.42 18.18 -13.11
CA GLY A 7 -11.99 18.88 -14.31
C GLY A 7 -12.66 20.23 -14.50
N LYS A 8 -12.51 20.83 -15.70
CA LYS A 8 -13.15 22.09 -16.04
C LYS A 8 -14.66 21.94 -15.99
N LYS A 9 -15.34 23.00 -15.50
CA LYS A 9 -16.79 23.04 -15.30
C LYS A 9 -17.60 22.60 -16.53
N GLU A 10 -17.21 23.03 -17.72
CA GLU A 10 -17.92 22.68 -18.97
C GLU A 10 -17.95 21.18 -19.23
N TRP A 11 -16.84 20.44 -18.92
CA TRP A 11 -16.76 18.99 -19.08
C TRP A 11 -17.56 18.26 -18.00
N ILE A 12 -17.51 18.75 -16.77
CA ILE A 12 -18.34 18.21 -15.69
C ILE A 12 -19.83 18.38 -15.97
N ASP A 13 -20.25 19.52 -16.49
CA ASP A 13 -21.65 19.77 -16.86
C ASP A 13 -22.10 18.85 -18.02
N ARG A 14 -21.21 18.56 -18.99
CA ARG A 14 -21.49 17.56 -20.04
C ARG A 14 -21.62 16.15 -19.44
N CYS A 15 -20.73 15.73 -18.55
CA CYS A 15 -20.84 14.45 -17.84
C CYS A 15 -22.16 14.33 -17.07
N ARG A 16 -22.59 15.38 -16.39
CA ARG A 16 -23.88 15.40 -15.67
C ARG A 16 -25.08 15.29 -16.60
N ARG A 17 -25.02 15.94 -17.76
CA ARG A 17 -26.13 15.96 -18.74
C ARG A 17 -26.31 14.59 -19.40
N TRP A 18 -25.22 13.89 -19.71
CA TRP A 18 -25.22 12.68 -20.54
C TRP A 18 -24.86 11.40 -19.79
N GLY A 19 -24.39 11.52 -18.56
CA GLY A 19 -24.08 10.38 -17.69
C GLY A 19 -25.27 9.88 -16.87
N PRO A 20 -25.11 8.78 -16.14
CA PRO A 20 -26.12 8.30 -15.22
C PRO A 20 -26.52 9.37 -14.19
N PRO A 21 -27.80 9.46 -13.79
CA PRO A 21 -28.90 8.50 -14.01
C PRO A 21 -29.71 8.68 -15.29
N THR A 22 -29.33 9.64 -16.15
CA THR A 22 -30.01 9.83 -17.43
C THR A 22 -29.78 8.66 -18.39
N ASP A 23 -30.66 8.49 -19.39
CA ASP A 23 -30.54 7.43 -20.40
C ASP A 23 -29.53 7.76 -21.50
N GLY A 24 -28.43 8.40 -21.12
CA GLY A 24 -27.34 8.76 -22.00
C GLY A 24 -26.19 7.74 -22.00
N VAL A 25 -24.97 8.27 -22.12
CA VAL A 25 -23.75 7.45 -22.16
C VAL A 25 -23.54 6.72 -20.85
N CYS A 26 -23.16 5.43 -20.93
CA CYS A 26 -22.85 4.60 -19.77
C CYS A 26 -24.01 4.35 -18.82
N ARG A 27 -25.25 4.32 -19.31
CA ARG A 27 -26.41 4.00 -18.48
C ARG A 27 -26.29 2.66 -17.73
N GLY A 28 -25.65 1.66 -18.35
CA GLY A 28 -25.37 0.36 -17.72
C GLY A 28 -24.32 0.40 -16.62
N CYS A 29 -23.54 1.49 -16.51
CA CYS A 29 -22.49 1.68 -15.50
C CYS A 29 -23.01 2.49 -14.28
N LYS A 30 -24.31 2.53 -14.07
CA LYS A 30 -24.92 3.25 -12.95
C LYS A 30 -24.43 2.73 -11.61
N THR A 31 -23.90 3.63 -10.81
CA THR A 31 -23.44 3.35 -9.44
C THR A 31 -24.58 3.37 -8.43
N SER A 32 -24.52 2.53 -7.40
CA SER A 32 -25.49 2.53 -6.31
C SER A 32 -25.36 3.79 -5.43
N ARG A 33 -26.42 4.14 -4.71
CA ARG A 33 -26.42 5.27 -3.78
C ARG A 33 -25.41 5.03 -2.65
N GLU A 34 -25.32 3.82 -2.15
CA GLU A 34 -24.42 3.40 -1.08
C GLU A 34 -22.96 3.61 -1.48
N ALA A 35 -22.59 3.23 -2.70
CA ALA A 35 -21.25 3.43 -3.24
C ALA A 35 -20.91 4.94 -3.40
N ILE A 36 -21.89 5.76 -3.82
CA ILE A 36 -21.70 7.22 -3.93
C ILE A 36 -21.51 7.85 -2.55
N VAL A 37 -22.34 7.49 -1.56
CA VAL A 37 -22.25 8.01 -0.19
C VAL A 37 -20.93 7.56 0.45
N GLY A 38 -20.54 6.30 0.25
CA GLY A 38 -19.27 5.75 0.73
C GLY A 38 -18.07 6.51 0.16
N LEU A 39 -18.04 6.77 -1.16
CA LEU A 39 -16.99 7.56 -1.79
C LEU A 39 -16.99 9.01 -1.29
N TYR A 40 -18.15 9.64 -1.18
CA TYR A 40 -18.26 11.02 -0.66
C TYR A 40 -17.67 11.12 0.75
N LYS A 41 -18.02 10.17 1.63
CA LYS A 41 -17.45 10.13 2.99
C LYS A 41 -15.94 9.87 3.00
N ALA A 42 -15.46 8.98 2.14
CA ALA A 42 -14.03 8.70 2.00
C ALA A 42 -13.25 9.95 1.54
N VAL A 43 -13.79 10.71 0.56
CA VAL A 43 -13.17 11.96 0.11
C VAL A 43 -13.16 13.02 1.21
N GLN A 44 -14.25 13.17 1.97
CA GLN A 44 -14.28 14.08 3.12
C GLN A 44 -13.19 13.74 4.15
N LEU A 45 -13.06 12.46 4.52
CA LEU A 45 -12.04 12.00 5.45
C LEU A 45 -10.62 12.19 4.90
N TYR A 46 -10.44 11.97 3.60
CA TYR A 46 -9.16 12.19 2.95
C TYR A 46 -8.73 13.66 3.00
N LEU A 47 -9.64 14.59 2.70
CA LEU A 47 -9.36 16.03 2.73
C LEU A 47 -9.11 16.58 4.15
N GLN A 48 -9.58 15.88 5.18
CA GLN A 48 -9.34 16.23 6.59
C GLN A 48 -8.07 15.59 7.16
N ARG A 49 -7.41 14.69 6.39
CA ARG A 49 -6.27 13.93 6.88
C ARG A 49 -5.04 14.83 7.02
N ASP A 50 -4.40 14.78 8.18
CA ASP A 50 -3.09 15.37 8.38
C ASP A 50 -2.01 14.47 7.74
N GLU A 51 -1.56 14.84 6.56
CA GLU A 51 -0.54 14.11 5.81
C GLU A 51 0.80 14.08 6.53
N ALA A 52 1.17 15.13 7.25
CA ALA A 52 2.41 15.18 8.01
C ALA A 52 2.41 14.15 9.16
N THR A 53 1.30 14.03 9.88
CA THR A 53 1.13 13.02 10.94
C THR A 53 1.11 11.61 10.35
N LEU A 54 0.44 11.40 9.22
CA LEU A 54 0.48 10.13 8.52
C LEU A 54 1.91 9.74 8.15
N MET A 55 2.65 10.65 7.51
CA MET A 55 4.03 10.38 7.08
C MET A 55 4.97 10.10 8.26
N ARG A 56 4.84 10.84 9.38
CA ARG A 56 5.60 10.52 10.61
C ARG A 56 5.30 9.10 11.09
N THR A 57 4.03 8.69 11.05
CA THR A 57 3.61 7.34 11.46
C THR A 57 4.16 6.26 10.54
N LEU A 58 4.05 6.45 9.21
CA LEU A 58 4.59 5.51 8.23
C LEU A 58 6.12 5.40 8.33
N ASN A 59 6.82 6.52 8.47
CA ASN A 59 8.27 6.54 8.64
C ASN A 59 8.72 5.81 9.93
N ARG A 60 7.96 5.91 11.01
CA ARG A 60 8.25 5.16 12.25
C ARG A 60 8.12 3.65 12.04
N ARG A 61 7.08 3.21 11.31
CA ARG A 61 6.89 1.79 10.96
C ARG A 61 8.00 1.30 10.02
N CYS A 62 8.35 2.07 8.98
CA CYS A 62 9.48 1.76 8.10
C CYS A 62 10.79 1.62 8.90
N ALA A 63 11.04 2.51 9.85
CA ALA A 63 12.25 2.44 10.69
C ALA A 63 12.29 1.15 11.55
N ALA A 64 11.14 0.64 11.99
CA ALA A 64 11.09 -0.66 12.67
C ALA A 64 11.42 -1.80 11.70
N PHE A 65 10.82 -1.82 10.53
CA PHE A 65 11.12 -2.81 9.49
C PHE A 65 12.59 -2.80 9.08
N GLU A 66 13.16 -1.62 8.86
CA GLU A 66 14.58 -1.48 8.48
C GLU A 66 15.55 -2.00 9.53
N ARG A 67 15.24 -1.81 10.82
CA ARG A 67 16.04 -2.42 11.91
C ARG A 67 16.01 -3.94 11.81
N THR A 68 14.80 -4.51 11.74
CA THR A 68 14.63 -5.96 11.61
C THR A 68 15.33 -6.52 10.36
N LEU A 69 15.25 -5.82 9.23
CA LEU A 69 15.95 -6.21 8.02
C LEU A 69 17.47 -6.23 8.22
N ARG A 70 18.04 -5.19 8.86
CA ARG A 70 19.47 -5.17 9.17
C ARG A 70 19.89 -6.32 10.08
N ASP A 71 19.07 -6.61 11.10
CA ASP A 71 19.31 -7.73 12.02
C ASP A 71 19.26 -9.09 11.29
N CYS A 72 18.49 -9.19 10.21
CA CYS A 72 18.43 -10.34 9.30
C CYS A 72 19.53 -10.35 8.21
N GLY A 73 20.48 -9.41 8.23
CA GLY A 73 21.63 -9.37 7.31
C GLY A 73 21.40 -8.61 6.01
N PHE A 74 20.30 -7.88 5.86
CA PHE A 74 20.09 -7.01 4.70
C PHE A 74 21.02 -5.77 4.77
N THR A 75 21.79 -5.54 3.72
CA THR A 75 22.72 -4.41 3.61
C THR A 75 22.22 -3.32 2.66
N GLN A 76 21.42 -3.68 1.66
CA GLN A 76 20.87 -2.77 0.67
C GLN A 76 19.38 -2.50 0.99
N ILE A 77 19.14 -1.48 1.81
CA ILE A 77 17.81 -1.06 2.25
C ILE A 77 17.58 0.37 1.79
N THR A 78 16.47 0.62 1.10
CA THR A 78 16.09 1.94 0.60
C THR A 78 14.69 2.29 1.07
N ARG A 79 14.53 3.50 1.62
CA ARG A 79 13.22 4.06 1.93
C ARG A 79 12.82 5.07 0.86
N THR A 80 11.61 4.92 0.30
CA THR A 80 10.99 5.94 -0.55
C THR A 80 9.93 6.71 0.24
N GLN A 81 9.64 7.94 -0.19
CA GLN A 81 8.59 8.79 0.39
C GLN A 81 7.38 8.89 -0.54
N GLU A 82 7.47 8.30 -1.71
CA GLU A 82 6.45 8.34 -2.76
C GLU A 82 6.12 6.94 -3.26
N GLY A 83 4.84 6.74 -3.62
CA GLY A 83 4.36 5.57 -4.31
C GLY A 83 4.55 5.67 -5.82
N PRO A 84 4.27 4.57 -6.59
CA PRO A 84 4.55 4.50 -8.03
C PRO A 84 3.76 5.50 -8.87
N VAL A 85 2.67 6.05 -8.36
CA VAL A 85 1.81 7.04 -9.06
C VAL A 85 1.76 8.37 -8.30
N GLY A 86 2.83 8.71 -7.58
CA GLY A 86 2.98 10.00 -6.90
C GLY A 86 2.22 10.12 -5.57
N GLN A 87 1.70 9.01 -5.00
CA GLN A 87 1.09 9.08 -3.66
C GLN A 87 2.17 9.35 -2.62
N ILE A 88 1.88 10.25 -1.69
CA ILE A 88 2.70 10.47 -0.50
C ILE A 88 2.60 9.24 0.42
N MET A 89 3.67 8.43 0.43
CA MET A 89 3.69 7.16 1.15
C MET A 89 5.12 6.67 1.40
N ALA A 90 5.50 6.52 2.66
CA ALA A 90 6.76 5.87 2.99
C ALA A 90 6.68 4.35 2.76
N ARG A 91 7.71 3.79 2.12
CA ARG A 91 7.87 2.34 1.88
C ARG A 91 9.32 1.95 2.04
N THR A 92 9.56 0.69 2.39
CA THR A 92 10.91 0.13 2.51
C THR A 92 11.10 -0.94 1.44
N TYR A 93 12.16 -0.79 0.67
CA TYR A 93 12.67 -1.81 -0.26
C TYR A 93 13.97 -2.38 0.29
N ALA A 94 14.19 -3.66 0.10
CA ALA A 94 15.46 -4.28 0.49
C ALA A 94 15.83 -5.39 -0.50
N VAL A 95 17.12 -5.50 -0.84
CA VAL A 95 17.65 -6.59 -1.67
C VAL A 95 17.92 -7.79 -0.77
N MET A 96 17.47 -8.97 -1.17
CA MET A 96 17.68 -10.20 -0.42
C MET A 96 19.18 -10.47 -0.23
N PRO A 97 19.64 -10.75 0.99
CA PRO A 97 21.04 -11.09 1.24
C PRO A 97 21.36 -12.53 0.82
N TYR A 98 20.36 -13.40 0.82
CA TYR A 98 20.40 -14.80 0.38
C TYR A 98 18.98 -15.28 0.10
N GLY A 99 18.85 -16.41 -0.59
CA GLY A 99 17.54 -16.92 -0.99
C GLY A 99 16.81 -16.02 -1.99
N SER A 100 15.51 -16.14 -2.07
CA SER A 100 14.69 -15.44 -3.05
C SER A 100 13.62 -14.57 -2.38
N ALA A 101 13.39 -13.39 -2.96
CA ALA A 101 12.32 -12.48 -2.52
C ALA A 101 10.93 -13.14 -2.65
N LYS A 102 10.76 -14.02 -3.63
CA LYS A 102 9.53 -14.77 -3.82
C LYS A 102 9.30 -15.75 -2.67
N ASP A 103 10.34 -16.52 -2.27
CA ASP A 103 10.23 -17.50 -1.18
C ASP A 103 9.90 -16.80 0.14
N LEU A 104 10.55 -15.66 0.41
CA LEU A 104 10.23 -14.86 1.59
C LEU A 104 8.78 -14.36 1.55
N ALA A 105 8.33 -13.86 0.39
CA ALA A 105 6.95 -13.40 0.25
C ALA A 105 5.94 -14.54 0.43
N ASP A 106 6.22 -15.74 -0.07
CA ASP A 106 5.36 -16.91 0.08
C ASP A 106 5.32 -17.40 1.54
N LYS A 107 6.48 -17.46 2.24
CA LYS A 107 6.54 -17.78 3.68
C LYS A 107 5.80 -16.75 4.55
N MET A 108 5.97 -15.45 4.27
CA MET A 108 5.24 -14.40 4.95
C MET A 108 3.73 -14.50 4.72
N ARG A 109 3.32 -14.81 3.47
CA ARG A 109 1.91 -15.01 3.11
C ARG A 109 1.30 -16.20 3.84
N ALA A 110 2.02 -17.29 4.01
CA ALA A 110 1.57 -18.46 4.80
C ALA A 110 1.26 -18.08 6.26
N ASN A 111 1.88 -17.02 6.77
CA ASN A 111 1.62 -16.43 8.09
C ASN A 111 0.62 -15.24 8.05
N GLY A 112 -0.11 -15.06 6.93
CA GLY A 112 -1.12 -14.00 6.79
C GLY A 112 -0.55 -12.60 6.54
N ILE A 113 0.75 -12.46 6.23
CA ILE A 113 1.42 -11.18 6.00
C ILE A 113 1.81 -11.06 4.53
N TYR A 114 1.28 -10.06 3.84
CA TYR A 114 1.54 -9.81 2.42
C TYR A 114 2.64 -8.78 2.25
N ILE A 115 3.73 -9.17 1.60
CA ILE A 115 4.83 -8.29 1.18
C ILE A 115 5.01 -8.39 -0.33
N GLY A 116 5.62 -7.36 -0.95
CA GLY A 116 5.94 -7.40 -2.37
C GLY A 116 7.24 -8.17 -2.63
N ALA A 117 7.24 -8.97 -3.72
CA ALA A 117 8.46 -9.49 -4.33
C ALA A 117 8.66 -8.73 -5.65
N GLU A 118 9.75 -7.98 -5.75
CA GLU A 118 10.03 -7.02 -6.82
C GLU A 118 11.20 -7.50 -7.70
N PRO A 119 11.30 -7.02 -8.95
CA PRO A 119 12.47 -7.31 -9.78
C PRO A 119 13.79 -6.99 -9.10
N GLY A 120 14.86 -7.74 -9.44
CA GLY A 120 16.18 -7.60 -8.82
C GLY A 120 16.27 -8.24 -7.44
N ASN A 121 15.49 -9.29 -7.19
CA ASN A 121 15.46 -10.03 -5.94
C ASN A 121 15.24 -9.12 -4.70
N ARG A 122 14.31 -8.17 -4.84
CA ARG A 122 13.96 -7.20 -3.80
C ARG A 122 12.62 -7.53 -3.18
N ILE A 123 12.49 -7.20 -1.90
CA ILE A 123 11.21 -7.16 -1.20
C ILE A 123 10.73 -5.72 -1.04
N LEU A 124 9.41 -5.57 -0.95
CA LEU A 124 8.74 -4.31 -0.64
C LEU A 124 7.89 -4.48 0.62
N LEU A 125 8.16 -3.69 1.63
CA LEU A 125 7.35 -3.54 2.84
C LEU A 125 6.57 -2.23 2.79
N ASN A 126 5.24 -2.34 2.70
CA ASN A 126 4.32 -1.20 2.70
C ASN A 126 3.63 -1.08 4.05
N PRO A 127 3.95 -0.06 4.87
CA PRO A 127 3.41 0.09 6.23
C PRO A 127 1.98 0.62 6.28
N LEU A 128 1.37 1.01 5.15
CA LEU A 128 0.11 1.78 5.12
C LEU A 128 -1.03 1.04 5.84
N MET A 129 -1.17 -0.26 5.56
CA MET A 129 -2.25 -1.10 6.10
C MET A 129 -1.87 -1.84 7.40
N VAL A 130 -0.67 -1.60 7.93
CA VAL A 130 -0.20 -2.26 9.17
C VAL A 130 -0.63 -1.42 10.38
N ALA A 131 -1.47 -1.96 11.25
CA ALA A 131 -1.84 -1.28 12.49
C ALA A 131 -0.62 -1.15 13.44
N PRO A 132 -0.59 -0.15 14.34
CA PRO A 132 0.52 0.01 15.29
C PRO A 132 0.81 -1.25 16.11
N THR A 133 -0.24 -1.97 16.51
CA THR A 133 -0.16 -3.23 17.27
C THR A 133 0.39 -4.40 16.47
N GLN A 134 0.34 -4.34 15.14
CA GLN A 134 0.80 -5.41 14.24
C GLN A 134 2.27 -5.28 13.84
N VAL A 135 2.90 -4.11 14.05
CA VAL A 135 4.29 -3.87 13.63
C VAL A 135 5.25 -4.90 14.21
N LYS A 136 5.09 -5.22 15.50
CA LYS A 136 5.89 -6.21 16.19
C LYS A 136 5.75 -7.60 15.54
N THR A 137 4.53 -8.04 15.30
CA THR A 137 4.22 -9.33 14.66
C THR A 137 4.85 -9.43 13.27
N VAL A 138 4.75 -8.36 12.45
CA VAL A 138 5.38 -8.33 11.12
C VAL A 138 6.90 -8.50 11.23
N CYS A 139 7.54 -7.81 12.18
CA CYS A 139 8.99 -7.91 12.40
C CYS A 139 9.41 -9.32 12.87
N GLU A 140 8.71 -9.89 13.84
CA GLU A 140 8.99 -11.23 14.37
C GLU A 140 8.81 -12.30 13.29
N THR A 141 7.72 -12.24 12.53
CA THR A 141 7.46 -13.17 11.42
C THR A 141 8.53 -13.05 10.34
N LEU A 142 8.95 -11.83 9.99
CA LEU A 142 10.02 -11.60 9.02
C LEU A 142 11.33 -12.26 9.48
N THR A 143 11.71 -12.12 10.74
CA THR A 143 12.89 -12.75 11.33
C THR A 143 12.80 -14.27 11.24
N THR A 144 11.67 -14.86 11.63
CA THR A 144 11.45 -16.30 11.58
C THR A 144 11.53 -16.83 10.14
N CYS A 145 10.87 -16.18 9.19
CA CYS A 145 10.89 -16.58 7.79
C CYS A 145 12.31 -16.50 7.19
N MET A 146 13.08 -15.46 7.53
CA MET A 146 14.48 -15.33 7.08
C MET A 146 15.37 -16.42 7.65
N GLN A 147 15.15 -16.81 8.91
CA GLN A 147 15.89 -17.91 9.53
C GLN A 147 15.57 -19.25 8.84
N GLN A 148 14.31 -19.53 8.54
CA GLN A 148 13.90 -20.72 7.79
C GLN A 148 14.57 -20.78 6.41
N ILE A 149 14.59 -19.65 5.67
CA ILE A 149 15.27 -19.59 4.36
C ILE A 149 16.78 -19.88 4.52
N LYS A 150 17.40 -19.39 5.58
CA LYS A 150 18.84 -19.64 5.83
C LYS A 150 19.14 -21.10 6.15
N GLU A 151 18.24 -21.80 6.83
CA GLU A 151 18.37 -23.22 7.19
C GLU A 151 18.13 -24.15 5.99
N GLU A 152 17.43 -23.68 4.94
CA GLU A 152 17.13 -24.41 3.72
C GLU A 152 18.21 -24.28 2.64
N LEU A 153 19.25 -23.44 2.84
CA LEU A 153 20.38 -23.20 1.92
C LEU A 153 21.57 -24.08 2.23
#